data_e4445f0bddefe029ce242f6fce710dc4
#
_entry.id   e4445f0bddefe029ce242f6fce710dc4
#
_cell.length_a   1.000
_cell.length_b   1.000
_cell.length_c   1.000
_cell.angle_alpha   90.00
_cell.angle_beta   90.00
_cell.angle_gamma   90.00
#
_symmetry.space_group_name_H-M   'P 1'
#
loop_
_entity.id
_entity.type
_entity.pdbx_description
1 polymer ?
#
loop_
_entity_poly.entity_id
_entity_poly.type
_entity_poly.pdbx_seq_one_letter_code
_entity_poly.pdbx_strand_id
1 'polypeptide(L)'
;MARVAVLLGGLSPERPVSLSTGAGAVAALKRLGHDVIEIDPQDRDWLAKLQAAKVDAAFNVLHGTYGEDGRIQGVLEYLNIPYTHSGVLASALAMDKDKAKAIFRQ
;
A
#
# COMPACT_ATOMS: atom_id res chain seq x y z
N MET A 1 4.26 15.74 4.23
CA MET A 1 4.72 14.36 4.38
C MET A 1 3.63 13.52 5.03
N ALA A 2 3.41 12.33 4.49
CA ALA A 2 2.42 11.41 5.04
C ALA A 2 3.09 10.14 5.52
N ARG A 3 2.46 9.45 6.47
CA ARG A 3 2.85 8.09 6.82
C ARG A 3 2.00 7.13 6.00
N VAL A 4 2.66 6.30 5.22
CA VAL A 4 2.02 5.45 4.22
C VAL A 4 2.35 3.99 4.49
N ALA A 5 1.33 3.14 4.53
CA ALA A 5 1.53 1.70 4.56
C ALA A 5 1.53 1.17 3.13
N VAL A 6 2.53 0.38 2.78
CA VAL A 6 2.55 -0.35 1.52
C VAL A 6 2.22 -1.79 1.85
N LEU A 7 1.07 -2.26 1.35
CA LEU A 7 0.63 -3.65 1.52
C LEU A 7 1.21 -4.47 0.38
N LEU A 8 2.14 -5.37 0.69
CA LEU A 8 2.89 -6.10 -0.32
C LEU A 8 3.04 -7.57 0.11
N GLY A 9 3.36 -8.42 -0.83
CA GLY A 9 3.53 -9.85 -0.58
C GLY A 9 2.21 -10.59 -0.59
N GLY A 10 1.70 -10.88 0.60
CA GLY A 10 0.41 -11.56 0.75
C GLY A 10 0.53 -13.07 0.67
N LEU A 11 -0.64 -13.72 0.52
CA LEU A 11 -0.74 -15.18 0.59
C LEU A 11 -0.93 -15.85 -0.78
N SER A 12 -1.08 -15.06 -1.85
CA SER A 12 -1.36 -15.64 -3.17
C SER A 12 -0.09 -16.17 -3.84
N PRO A 13 -0.23 -17.03 -4.88
CA PRO A 13 0.92 -17.44 -5.68
C PRO A 13 1.63 -16.29 -6.38
N GLU A 14 1.02 -15.13 -6.45
CA GLU A 14 1.61 -13.94 -7.08
C GLU A 14 2.45 -13.12 -6.10
N ARG A 15 2.73 -13.66 -4.93
CA ARG A 15 3.55 -13.02 -3.90
C ARG A 15 4.87 -12.46 -4.43
N PRO A 16 5.67 -13.18 -5.25
CA PRO A 16 6.93 -12.63 -5.74
C PRO A 16 6.75 -11.35 -6.56
N VAL A 17 5.68 -11.28 -7.37
CA VAL A 17 5.38 -10.09 -8.15
C VAL A 17 5.01 -8.94 -7.23
N SER A 18 4.18 -9.20 -6.22
CA SER A 18 3.78 -8.18 -5.27
C SER A 18 4.96 -7.65 -4.47
N LEU A 19 5.89 -8.51 -4.07
CA LEU A 19 7.10 -8.08 -3.36
C LEU A 19 7.96 -7.17 -4.23
N SER A 20 8.11 -7.51 -5.50
CA SER A 20 8.88 -6.70 -6.44
C SER A 20 8.24 -5.34 -6.69
N THR A 21 6.93 -5.32 -6.97
CA THR A 21 6.17 -4.09 -7.17
C THR A 21 6.20 -3.24 -5.91
N GLY A 22 6.04 -3.89 -4.75
CA GLY A 22 6.04 -3.20 -3.47
C GLY A 22 7.38 -2.54 -3.17
N ALA A 23 8.49 -3.21 -3.48
CA ALA A 23 9.81 -2.62 -3.28
C ALA A 23 9.98 -1.34 -4.09
N GLY A 24 9.50 -1.34 -5.33
CA GLY A 24 9.54 -0.16 -6.18
C GLY A 24 8.68 0.98 -5.62
N ALA A 25 7.49 0.64 -5.13
CA ALA A 25 6.59 1.62 -4.53
C ALA A 25 7.19 2.24 -3.27
N VAL A 26 7.79 1.42 -2.41
CA VAL A 26 8.44 1.88 -1.18
C VAL A 26 9.55 2.87 -1.53
N ALA A 27 10.41 2.52 -2.48
CA ALA A 27 11.52 3.38 -2.88
C ALA A 27 11.01 4.72 -3.43
N ALA A 28 9.97 4.68 -4.26
CA ALA A 28 9.43 5.89 -4.87
C ALA A 28 8.80 6.80 -3.82
N LEU A 29 8.04 6.23 -2.87
CA LEU A 29 7.40 7.01 -1.81
C LEU A 29 8.43 7.65 -0.88
N LYS A 30 9.51 6.95 -0.57
CA LYS A 30 10.58 7.51 0.23
C LYS A 30 11.25 8.69 -0.48
N ARG A 31 11.45 8.56 -1.80
CA ARG A 31 12.00 9.67 -2.58
C ARG A 31 11.11 10.91 -2.56
N LEU A 32 9.80 10.71 -2.44
CA LEU A 32 8.84 11.79 -2.33
C LEU A 32 8.76 12.39 -0.91
N GLY A 33 9.51 11.86 0.04
CA GLY A 33 9.58 12.38 1.39
C GLY A 33 8.56 11.80 2.36
N HIS A 34 7.89 10.71 1.98
CA HIS A 34 6.93 10.06 2.88
C HIS A 34 7.60 9.10 3.84
N ASP A 35 6.97 8.91 4.99
CA ASP A 35 7.35 7.89 5.96
C ASP A 35 6.63 6.60 5.58
N VAL A 36 7.38 5.56 5.22
CA VAL A 36 6.81 4.35 4.63
C VAL A 36 6.96 3.17 5.57
N ILE A 37 5.88 2.43 5.74
CA ILE A 37 5.85 1.20 6.53
C ILE A 37 5.38 0.08 5.60
N GLU A 38 6.15 -1.02 5.59
CA GLU A 38 5.79 -2.20 4.80
C GLU A 38 4.93 -3.12 5.65
N ILE A 39 3.79 -3.52 5.11
CA ILE A 39 2.85 -4.42 5.78
C ILE A 39 2.63 -5.62 4.86
N ASP A 40 2.99 -6.80 5.34
CA ASP A 40 2.83 -8.04 4.59
C ASP A 40 1.75 -8.90 5.27
N PRO A 41 0.60 -9.11 4.60
CA PRO A 41 -0.48 -9.92 5.19
C PRO A 41 -0.11 -11.39 5.46
N GLN A 42 1.05 -11.85 5.00
CA GLN A 42 1.54 -13.16 5.38
C GLN A 42 1.94 -13.22 6.85
N ASP A 43 2.33 -12.10 7.43
CA ASP A 43 2.66 -12.03 8.84
C ASP A 43 1.36 -12.11 9.66
N ARG A 44 1.37 -12.93 10.70
CA ARG A 44 0.16 -13.12 11.52
C ARG A 44 -0.29 -11.85 12.22
N ASP A 45 0.64 -10.97 12.52
CA ASP A 45 0.37 -9.73 13.26
C ASP A 45 0.24 -8.51 12.34
N TRP A 46 0.00 -8.72 11.05
CA TRP A 46 -0.04 -7.62 10.09
C TRP A 46 -1.10 -6.58 10.43
N LEU A 47 -2.25 -7.03 10.92
CA LEU A 47 -3.34 -6.11 11.26
C LEU A 47 -2.98 -5.26 12.48
N ALA A 48 -2.38 -5.87 13.49
CA ALA A 48 -1.92 -5.15 14.66
C ALA A 48 -0.84 -4.13 14.31
N LYS A 49 0.07 -4.51 13.42
CA LYS A 49 1.11 -3.60 12.94
C LYS A 49 0.50 -2.41 12.20
N LEU A 50 -0.48 -2.68 11.34
CA LEU A 50 -1.14 -1.63 10.58
C LEU A 50 -1.84 -0.64 11.52
N GLN A 51 -2.56 -1.14 12.51
CA GLN A 51 -3.25 -0.29 13.47
C GLN A 51 -2.28 0.52 14.32
N ALA A 52 -1.19 -0.10 14.77
CA ALA A 52 -0.20 0.57 15.61
C ALA A 52 0.56 1.65 14.84
N ALA A 53 0.71 1.49 13.54
CA ALA A 53 1.46 2.43 12.71
C ALA A 53 0.75 3.77 12.53
N LYS A 54 -0.57 3.82 12.68
CA LYS A 54 -1.37 5.05 12.54
C LYS A 54 -1.07 5.77 11.24
N VAL A 55 -1.24 5.05 10.14
CA VAL A 55 -0.92 5.57 8.81
C VAL A 55 -1.99 6.54 8.32
N ASP A 56 -1.58 7.44 7.45
CA ASP A 56 -2.48 8.40 6.80
C ASP A 56 -3.14 7.81 5.55
N ALA A 57 -2.47 6.85 4.92
CA ALA A 57 -2.98 6.22 3.70
C ALA A 57 -2.30 4.88 3.48
N ALA A 58 -2.84 4.09 2.57
CA ALA A 58 -2.27 2.80 2.22
C ALA A 58 -2.18 2.63 0.71
N PHE A 59 -1.09 2.01 0.25
CA PHE A 59 -0.94 1.54 -1.11
C PHE A 59 -1.09 0.04 -1.14
N ASN A 60 -2.09 -0.46 -1.85
CA ASN A 60 -2.34 -1.88 -1.97
C ASN A 60 -1.70 -2.39 -3.25
N VAL A 61 -0.54 -3.05 -3.11
CA VAL A 61 0.14 -3.69 -4.24
C VAL A 61 0.03 -5.21 -4.18
N LEU A 62 -0.95 -5.70 -3.42
CA LEU A 62 -1.22 -7.13 -3.35
C LEU A 62 -1.87 -7.61 -4.65
N HIS A 63 -1.52 -8.83 -5.04
CA HIS A 63 -2.06 -9.47 -6.23
C HIS A 63 -2.84 -10.72 -5.82
N GLY A 64 -3.74 -11.17 -6.71
CA GLY A 64 -4.52 -12.36 -6.48
C GLY A 64 -5.70 -12.14 -5.56
N THR A 65 -6.21 -13.24 -4.99
CA THR A 65 -7.48 -13.26 -4.29
C THR A 65 -7.55 -12.26 -3.14
N TYR A 66 -6.52 -12.21 -2.31
CA TYR A 66 -6.56 -11.39 -1.10
C TYR A 66 -6.45 -9.90 -1.38
N GLY A 67 -5.76 -9.52 -2.47
CA GLY A 67 -5.59 -8.10 -2.81
C GLY A 67 -6.69 -7.57 -3.70
N GLU A 68 -7.34 -8.44 -4.49
CA GLU A 68 -8.26 -8.03 -5.53
C GLU A 68 -9.72 -8.35 -5.23
N ASP A 69 -10.00 -9.20 -4.26
CA ASP A 69 -11.37 -9.64 -3.96
C ASP A 69 -12.10 -8.75 -2.96
N GLY A 70 -11.50 -7.67 -2.55
CA GLY A 70 -12.14 -6.73 -1.64
C GLY A 70 -11.89 -6.97 -0.15
N ARG A 71 -11.23 -8.06 0.24
CA ARG A 71 -10.99 -8.35 1.65
C ARG A 71 -10.10 -7.32 2.30
N ILE A 72 -8.98 -7.01 1.67
CA ILE A 72 -8.05 -6.00 2.19
C ILE A 72 -8.68 -4.62 2.14
N GLN A 73 -9.36 -4.31 1.04
CA GLN A 73 -10.06 -3.04 0.90
C GLN A 73 -11.09 -2.87 2.01
N GLY A 74 -11.82 -3.93 2.34
CA GLY A 74 -12.80 -3.90 3.42
C GLY A 74 -12.17 -3.58 4.77
N VAL A 75 -11.01 -4.15 5.05
CA VAL A 75 -10.27 -3.87 6.28
C VAL A 75 -9.86 -2.40 6.33
N LEU A 76 -9.31 -1.88 5.22
CA LEU A 76 -8.87 -0.49 5.16
C LEU A 76 -10.04 0.48 5.34
N GLU A 77 -11.19 0.17 4.73
CA GLU A 77 -12.39 0.97 4.90
C GLU A 77 -12.90 0.94 6.33
N TYR A 78 -12.88 -0.23 6.97
CA TYR A 78 -13.29 -0.36 8.36
C TYR A 78 -12.40 0.48 9.29
N LEU A 79 -11.11 0.54 8.98
CA LEU A 79 -10.16 1.31 9.77
C LEU A 79 -10.10 2.79 9.35
N ASN A 80 -10.90 3.20 8.39
CA ASN A 80 -10.93 4.57 7.86
C ASN A 80 -9.57 4.99 7.30
N ILE A 81 -8.88 4.07 6.62
CA ILE A 81 -7.61 4.36 5.98
C ILE A 81 -7.85 4.55 4.48
N PRO A 82 -7.61 5.74 3.92
CA PRO A 82 -7.66 5.93 2.47
C PRO A 82 -6.65 5.02 1.78
N TYR A 83 -7.02 4.45 0.65
CA TYR A 83 -6.13 3.53 -0.05
C TYR A 83 -6.23 3.67 -1.56
N THR A 84 -5.21 3.15 -2.25
CA THR A 84 -5.20 3.10 -3.71
C THR A 84 -4.64 1.75 -4.16
N HIS A 85 -5.04 1.34 -5.34
CA HIS A 85 -4.58 0.10 -5.96
C HIS A 85 -3.25 0.30 -6.68
N SER A 86 -2.53 -0.81 -6.92
CA SER A 86 -1.22 -0.78 -7.54
C SER A 86 -1.22 -0.12 -8.92
N GLY A 87 -2.28 -0.33 -9.71
CA GLY A 87 -2.36 0.29 -11.04
C GLY A 87 -2.40 1.80 -10.98
N VAL A 88 -3.22 2.33 -10.08
CA VAL A 88 -3.32 3.79 -9.87
C VAL A 88 -2.00 4.33 -9.33
N LEU A 89 -1.41 3.62 -8.38
CA LEU A 89 -0.14 4.00 -7.78
C LEU A 89 0.96 4.06 -8.83
N ALA A 90 1.11 3.01 -9.64
CA ALA A 90 2.15 2.96 -10.64
C ALA A 90 2.03 4.11 -11.63
N SER A 91 0.81 4.39 -12.10
CA SER A 91 0.56 5.49 -13.00
C SER A 91 0.91 6.84 -12.38
N ALA A 92 0.49 7.06 -11.15
CA ALA A 92 0.74 8.33 -10.46
C ALA A 92 2.23 8.57 -10.22
N LEU A 93 2.95 7.53 -9.79
CA LEU A 93 4.39 7.65 -9.51
C LEU A 93 5.22 7.81 -10.78
N ALA A 94 4.78 7.20 -11.89
CA ALA A 94 5.49 7.30 -13.16
C ALA A 94 5.28 8.65 -13.83
N MET A 95 4.14 9.28 -13.61
CA MET A 95 3.76 10.49 -14.33
C MET A 95 4.19 11.77 -13.63
N ASP A 96 3.90 11.91 -12.32
CA ASP A 96 4.06 13.21 -11.67
C ASP A 96 4.05 13.07 -10.15
N LYS A 97 5.02 13.73 -9.50
CA LYS A 97 5.09 13.79 -8.03
C LYS A 97 3.85 14.47 -7.44
N ASP A 98 3.35 15.51 -8.10
CA ASP A 98 2.21 16.26 -7.58
C ASP A 98 0.94 15.43 -7.65
N LYS A 99 0.79 14.61 -8.68
CA LYS A 99 -0.34 13.69 -8.78
C LYS A 99 -0.32 12.64 -7.69
N ALA A 100 0.87 12.11 -7.37
CA ALA A 100 1.00 11.15 -6.28
C ALA A 100 0.60 11.79 -4.96
N LYS A 101 1.03 13.02 -4.70
CA LYS A 101 0.64 13.75 -3.51
C LYS A 101 -0.87 13.99 -3.45
N ALA A 102 -1.49 14.31 -4.57
CA ALA A 102 -2.93 14.56 -4.63
C ALA A 102 -3.73 13.33 -4.25
N ILE A 103 -3.28 12.14 -4.65
CA ILE A 103 -3.95 10.88 -4.30
C ILE A 103 -4.01 10.71 -2.78
N PHE A 104 -2.98 11.13 -2.06
CA PHE A 104 -2.90 10.96 -0.61
C PHE A 104 -3.52 12.08 0.20
N ARG A 105 -3.88 13.18 -0.42
CA ARG A 105 -4.45 14.31 0.31
C ARG A 105 -5.96 14.20 0.50
N GLN A 106 -6.55 13.22 -0.10
CA GLN A 106 -7.99 13.00 0.07
C GLN A 106 -8.28 12.32 1.43
#